data_02b37bd2d36ce40ff365345c557712c3
#
_entry.id   02b37bd2d36ce40ff365345c557712c3
#
_cell.length_a   1.000
_cell.length_b   1.000
_cell.length_c   1.000
_cell.angle_alpha   90.00
_cell.angle_beta   90.00
_cell.angle_gamma   90.00
#
_symmetry.space_group_name_H-M   'P 1'
#
loop_
_entity.id
_entity.type
_entity.pdbx_description
1 polymer ?
#
loop_
_entity_poly.entity_id
_entity_poly.type
_entity_poly.pdbx_seq_one_letter_code
_entity_poly.pdbx_strand_id
1 'polypeptide(L)'
;AAAPFVMVLIAAQFSAGAAAGVALPAIYSNAAEIAPKGRETKTVGLMLSGWTLSMVAGVSLSALLADWLHWRVVYLAIFILAAGAFLVLCLSAHRDGRSSESAPSPLAALSIPGVPPLLVACGAFMTAFYGVYAYLGDHLHEGLGLPLGANGMVTLVYGLGFGAATLLDGIEKRVPARLSLPYAFLAVFVVYLLLSAGNGSYGAVLALTFLWGLANHLGLNLLIVRLTALDPARRGTIMGMNSAVTYLATFAGTLGFGPLYALAGFTALTAAAAGLMILASLAAWAPFRSGALKIKLEH
;
A
#
# COMPACT_ATOMS: atom_id res chain seq x y z
N ALA A 1 5.65 -18.15 -14.63
CA ALA A 1 6.87 -18.94 -14.75
C ALA A 1 7.12 -19.40 -16.21
N ALA A 2 6.11 -19.95 -16.88
CA ALA A 2 6.26 -20.54 -18.23
C ALA A 2 5.97 -19.57 -19.39
N ALA A 3 5.86 -18.26 -19.15
CA ALA A 3 5.52 -17.29 -20.19
C ALA A 3 6.60 -17.26 -21.30
N PRO A 4 6.28 -17.65 -22.54
CA PRO A 4 7.22 -17.66 -23.65
C PRO A 4 7.41 -16.25 -24.27
N PHE A 5 6.41 -15.36 -24.10
CA PHE A 5 6.40 -14.02 -24.68
C PHE A 5 5.95 -12.99 -23.65
N VAL A 6 6.38 -11.76 -23.82
CA VAL A 6 6.01 -10.61 -22.93
C VAL A 6 4.49 -10.43 -22.84
N MET A 7 3.75 -10.60 -23.94
CA MET A 7 2.29 -10.49 -23.94
C MET A 7 1.59 -11.51 -23.02
N VAL A 8 2.11 -12.73 -22.94
CA VAL A 8 1.59 -13.76 -22.03
C VAL A 8 1.87 -13.38 -20.59
N LEU A 9 3.02 -12.78 -20.30
CA LEU A 9 3.36 -12.29 -18.98
C LEU A 9 2.42 -11.14 -18.58
N ILE A 10 2.17 -10.19 -19.48
CA ILE A 10 1.24 -9.08 -19.25
C ILE A 10 -0.17 -9.60 -18.94
N ALA A 11 -0.67 -10.53 -19.75
CA ALA A 11 -1.99 -11.13 -19.54
C ALA A 11 -2.08 -11.90 -18.20
N ALA A 12 -1.03 -12.64 -17.84
CA ALA A 12 -0.95 -13.34 -16.57
C ALA A 12 -0.93 -12.37 -15.37
N GLN A 13 -0.18 -11.28 -15.46
CA GLN A 13 -0.12 -10.24 -14.43
C GLN A 13 -1.46 -9.50 -14.30
N PHE A 14 -2.10 -9.19 -15.43
CA PHE A 14 -3.45 -8.60 -15.41
C PHE A 14 -4.45 -9.53 -14.71
N SER A 15 -4.45 -10.82 -15.03
CA SER A 15 -5.32 -11.82 -14.41
C SER A 15 -5.04 -11.97 -12.91
N ALA A 16 -3.76 -11.98 -12.52
CA ALA A 16 -3.37 -12.03 -11.12
C ALA A 16 -3.81 -10.77 -10.34
N GLY A 17 -3.67 -9.59 -10.96
CA GLY A 17 -4.14 -8.33 -10.39
C GLY A 17 -5.67 -8.29 -10.23
N ALA A 18 -6.42 -8.76 -11.22
CA ALA A 18 -7.88 -8.87 -11.15
C ALA A 18 -8.31 -9.83 -10.03
N ALA A 19 -7.65 -10.99 -9.91
CA ALA A 19 -7.90 -11.96 -8.84
C ALA A 19 -7.59 -11.37 -7.45
N ALA A 20 -6.47 -10.66 -7.30
CA ALA A 20 -6.11 -9.98 -6.06
C ALA A 20 -7.11 -8.86 -5.69
N GLY A 21 -7.62 -8.14 -6.70
CA GLY A 21 -8.64 -7.11 -6.52
C GLY A 21 -9.95 -7.63 -5.94
N VAL A 22 -10.28 -8.89 -6.18
CA VAL A 22 -11.44 -9.57 -5.60
C VAL A 22 -11.09 -10.24 -4.27
N ALA A 23 -9.93 -10.91 -4.20
CA ALA A 23 -9.54 -11.71 -3.03
C ALA A 23 -9.28 -10.85 -1.80
N LEU A 24 -8.56 -9.73 -1.93
CA LEU A 24 -8.17 -8.91 -0.77
C LEU A 24 -9.37 -8.31 -0.02
N PRO A 25 -10.34 -7.64 -0.66
CA PRO A 25 -11.56 -7.18 0.01
C PRO A 25 -12.35 -8.31 0.65
N ALA A 26 -12.46 -9.47 -0.03
CA ALA A 26 -13.16 -10.63 0.50
C ALA A 26 -12.47 -11.20 1.76
N ILE A 27 -11.13 -11.26 1.77
CA ILE A 27 -10.35 -11.67 2.93
C ILE A 27 -10.59 -10.71 4.11
N TYR A 28 -10.55 -9.38 3.89
CA TYR A 28 -10.79 -8.40 4.95
C TYR A 28 -12.22 -8.49 5.51
N SER A 29 -13.21 -8.64 4.62
CA SER A 29 -14.61 -8.79 5.02
C SER A 29 -14.83 -10.05 5.85
N ASN A 30 -14.33 -11.18 5.37
CA ASN A 30 -14.45 -12.47 6.04
C ASN A 30 -13.75 -12.47 7.41
N ALA A 31 -12.54 -11.91 7.51
CA ALA A 31 -11.84 -11.83 8.77
C ALA A 31 -12.56 -10.98 9.82
N ALA A 32 -13.20 -9.90 9.41
CA ALA A 32 -14.02 -9.09 10.30
C ALA A 32 -15.27 -9.84 10.78
N GLU A 33 -15.84 -10.70 9.92
CA GLU A 33 -17.05 -11.49 10.22
C GLU A 33 -16.76 -12.67 11.17
N ILE A 34 -15.66 -13.40 10.96
CA ILE A 34 -15.28 -14.56 11.80
C ILE A 34 -14.58 -14.14 13.10
N ALA A 35 -14.24 -12.88 13.26
CA ALA A 35 -13.60 -12.38 14.46
C ALA A 35 -14.51 -12.54 15.68
N PRO A 36 -14.00 -13.03 16.82
CA PRO A 36 -14.76 -13.03 18.07
C PRO A 36 -15.20 -11.60 18.43
N LYS A 37 -16.42 -11.45 18.93
CA LYS A 37 -16.98 -10.15 19.35
C LYS A 37 -16.01 -9.41 20.26
N GLY A 38 -15.68 -8.16 19.91
CA GLY A 38 -14.70 -7.31 20.61
C GLY A 38 -13.23 -7.59 20.30
N ARG A 39 -12.90 -8.51 19.37
CA ARG A 39 -11.55 -8.80 18.91
C ARG A 39 -11.33 -8.53 17.42
N GLU A 40 -12.28 -7.86 16.77
CA GLU A 40 -12.25 -7.57 15.33
C GLU A 40 -10.96 -6.83 14.93
N THR A 41 -10.58 -5.82 15.70
CA THR A 41 -9.34 -5.05 15.49
C THR A 41 -8.08 -5.92 15.58
N LYS A 42 -8.06 -6.89 16.53
CA LYS A 42 -6.93 -7.81 16.68
C LYS A 42 -6.84 -8.78 15.49
N THR A 43 -7.97 -9.28 15.00
CA THR A 43 -8.03 -10.19 13.85
C THR A 43 -7.57 -9.50 12.57
N VAL A 44 -8.06 -8.28 12.33
CA VAL A 44 -7.60 -7.45 11.19
C VAL A 44 -6.12 -7.10 11.33
N GLY A 45 -5.65 -6.77 12.54
CA GLY A 45 -4.23 -6.52 12.81
C GLY A 45 -3.34 -7.73 12.51
N LEU A 46 -3.78 -8.95 12.83
CA LEU A 46 -3.05 -10.18 12.48
C LEU A 46 -2.95 -10.37 10.96
N MET A 47 -3.99 -10.03 10.21
CA MET A 47 -3.93 -10.07 8.74
C MET A 47 -2.99 -9.03 8.16
N LEU A 48 -2.99 -7.82 8.70
CA LEU A 48 -2.05 -6.76 8.29
C LEU A 48 -0.60 -7.15 8.61
N SER A 49 -0.35 -7.93 9.67
CA SER A 49 0.99 -8.48 9.95
C SER A 49 1.46 -9.45 8.87
N GLY A 50 0.55 -10.21 8.25
CA GLY A 50 0.84 -11.03 7.07
C GLY A 50 1.30 -10.19 5.88
N TRP A 51 0.70 -9.03 5.66
CA TRP A 51 1.16 -8.10 4.62
C TRP A 51 2.55 -7.54 4.95
N THR A 52 2.78 -7.10 6.18
CA THR A 52 4.10 -6.64 6.63
C THR A 52 5.17 -7.71 6.43
N LEU A 53 4.87 -8.97 6.79
CA LEU A 53 5.76 -10.09 6.58
C LEU A 53 6.04 -10.33 5.09
N SER A 54 5.02 -10.20 4.24
CA SER A 54 5.16 -10.30 2.78
C SER A 54 6.06 -9.19 2.22
N MET A 55 5.94 -7.96 2.70
CA MET A 55 6.79 -6.85 2.28
C MET A 55 8.25 -7.05 2.72
N VAL A 56 8.48 -7.46 3.97
CA VAL A 56 9.82 -7.63 4.52
C VAL A 56 10.50 -8.88 3.98
N ALA A 57 9.86 -10.03 4.11
CA ALA A 57 10.44 -11.32 3.74
C ALA A 57 10.16 -11.69 2.28
N GLY A 58 8.93 -11.50 1.81
CA GLY A 58 8.51 -11.93 0.48
C GLY A 58 9.23 -11.20 -0.64
N VAL A 59 9.26 -9.86 -0.59
CA VAL A 59 9.93 -9.05 -1.63
C VAL A 59 11.44 -9.25 -1.58
N SER A 60 12.05 -9.24 -0.39
CA SER A 60 13.49 -9.42 -0.23
C SER A 60 13.95 -10.82 -0.66
N LEU A 61 13.22 -11.88 -0.26
CA LEU A 61 13.50 -13.25 -0.69
C LEU A 61 13.32 -13.39 -2.21
N SER A 62 12.30 -12.75 -2.78
CA SER A 62 12.06 -12.77 -4.22
C SER A 62 13.21 -12.16 -5.00
N ALA A 63 13.78 -11.04 -4.52
CA ALA A 63 14.95 -10.43 -5.12
C ALA A 63 16.18 -11.35 -5.05
N LEU A 64 16.45 -11.97 -3.90
CA LEU A 64 17.54 -12.92 -3.73
C LEU A 64 17.38 -14.18 -4.61
N LEU A 65 16.18 -14.74 -4.67
CA LEU A 65 15.89 -15.91 -5.52
C LEU A 65 16.03 -15.56 -7.01
N ALA A 66 15.63 -14.37 -7.42
CA ALA A 66 15.79 -13.91 -8.79
C ALA A 66 17.26 -13.76 -9.17
N ASP A 67 18.07 -13.26 -8.25
CA ASP A 67 19.52 -13.05 -8.43
C ASP A 67 20.30 -14.38 -8.49
N TRP A 68 20.02 -15.30 -7.54
CA TRP A 68 20.77 -16.56 -7.40
C TRP A 68 20.36 -17.64 -8.40
N LEU A 69 19.09 -17.67 -8.77
CA LEU A 69 18.56 -18.72 -9.63
C LEU A 69 18.04 -18.14 -10.95
N HIS A 70 16.85 -17.57 -10.95
CA HIS A 70 16.22 -16.93 -12.10
C HIS A 70 14.87 -16.34 -11.68
N TRP A 71 14.47 -15.20 -12.27
CA TRP A 71 13.18 -14.56 -11.95
C TRP A 71 11.95 -15.49 -12.09
N ARG A 72 12.00 -16.50 -12.97
CA ARG A 72 10.92 -17.49 -13.15
C ARG A 72 10.71 -18.37 -11.93
N VAL A 73 11.75 -18.61 -11.12
CA VAL A 73 11.66 -19.40 -9.88
C VAL A 73 10.81 -18.67 -8.84
N VAL A 74 10.87 -17.36 -8.81
CA VAL A 74 10.03 -16.52 -7.94
C VAL A 74 8.54 -16.75 -8.25
N TYR A 75 8.16 -16.70 -9.54
CA TYR A 75 6.77 -16.97 -9.95
C TYR A 75 6.33 -18.41 -9.67
N LEU A 76 7.25 -19.37 -9.77
CA LEU A 76 6.95 -20.77 -9.39
C LEU A 76 6.70 -20.90 -7.89
N ALA A 77 7.52 -20.26 -7.06
CA ALA A 77 7.34 -20.25 -5.61
C ALA A 77 6.01 -19.61 -5.20
N ILE A 78 5.67 -18.45 -5.79
CA ILE A 78 4.38 -17.79 -5.58
C ILE A 78 3.21 -18.69 -6.00
N PHE A 79 3.33 -19.37 -7.14
CA PHE A 79 2.31 -20.31 -7.62
C PHE A 79 2.09 -21.46 -6.61
N ILE A 80 3.16 -22.08 -6.11
CA ILE A 80 3.07 -23.17 -5.12
C ILE A 80 2.40 -22.70 -3.84
N LEU A 81 2.78 -21.53 -3.32
CA LEU A 81 2.18 -20.93 -2.13
C LEU A 81 0.70 -20.59 -2.34
N ALA A 82 0.35 -20.01 -3.48
CA ALA A 82 -1.03 -19.68 -3.82
C ALA A 82 -1.90 -20.94 -4.00
N ALA A 83 -1.36 -21.98 -4.65
CA ALA A 83 -2.05 -23.27 -4.81
C ALA A 83 -2.26 -23.97 -3.45
N GLY A 84 -1.26 -23.93 -2.56
CA GLY A 84 -1.39 -24.43 -1.19
C GLY A 84 -2.46 -23.67 -0.40
N ALA A 85 -2.46 -22.34 -0.45
CA ALA A 85 -3.48 -21.53 0.19
C ALA A 85 -4.89 -21.81 -0.36
N PHE A 86 -5.02 -21.95 -1.67
CA PHE A 86 -6.27 -22.32 -2.33
C PHE A 86 -6.79 -23.68 -1.87
N LEU A 87 -5.90 -24.67 -1.79
CA LEU A 87 -6.25 -26.02 -1.31
C LEU A 87 -6.73 -25.98 0.15
N VAL A 88 -6.03 -25.25 1.02
CA VAL A 88 -6.46 -25.07 2.42
C VAL A 88 -7.82 -24.40 2.50
N LEU A 89 -8.07 -23.38 1.72
CA LEU A 89 -9.38 -22.72 1.66
C LEU A 89 -10.48 -23.65 1.18
N CYS A 90 -10.24 -24.45 0.13
CA CYS A 90 -11.20 -25.43 -0.37
C CYS A 90 -11.54 -26.51 0.67
N LEU A 91 -10.54 -26.97 1.43
CA LEU A 91 -10.73 -27.96 2.49
C LEU A 91 -11.40 -27.39 3.74
N SER A 92 -11.20 -26.09 4.00
CA SER A 92 -11.74 -25.38 5.17
C SER A 92 -13.10 -24.74 4.89
N ALA A 93 -13.53 -24.66 3.64
CA ALA A 93 -14.76 -24.01 3.24
C ALA A 93 -15.97 -24.77 3.79
N HIS A 94 -16.50 -24.31 4.92
CA HIS A 94 -17.85 -24.66 5.35
C HIS A 94 -18.81 -23.96 4.39
N ARG A 95 -19.72 -24.74 3.82
CA ARG A 95 -20.87 -24.20 3.08
C ARG A 95 -21.85 -23.60 4.09
N ASP A 96 -21.56 -22.41 4.58
CA ASP A 96 -22.57 -21.62 5.26
C ASP A 96 -23.56 -21.13 4.19
N GLY A 97 -24.77 -21.69 4.23
CA GLY A 97 -25.86 -21.36 3.30
C GLY A 97 -26.46 -19.97 3.56
N ARG A 98 -25.63 -18.98 3.87
CA ARG A 98 -26.09 -17.60 3.94
C ARG A 98 -26.26 -17.06 2.52
N SER A 99 -27.50 -16.80 2.18
CA SER A 99 -27.87 -16.02 1.00
C SER A 99 -27.12 -14.70 1.05
N SER A 100 -26.28 -14.51 0.05
CA SER A 100 -25.63 -13.25 -0.25
C SER A 100 -26.74 -12.20 -0.48
N GLU A 101 -27.06 -11.40 0.53
CA GLU A 101 -27.59 -10.08 0.24
C GLU A 101 -26.59 -9.42 -0.70
N SER A 102 -27.07 -8.94 -1.84
CA SER A 102 -26.23 -8.37 -2.88
C SER A 102 -25.33 -7.29 -2.25
N ALA A 103 -24.02 -7.56 -2.21
CA ALA A 103 -23.07 -6.60 -1.63
C ALA A 103 -23.25 -5.25 -2.36
N PRO A 104 -23.40 -4.14 -1.62
CA PRO A 104 -23.58 -2.84 -2.23
C PRO A 104 -22.39 -2.52 -3.16
N SER A 105 -22.68 -1.91 -4.30
CA SER A 105 -21.62 -1.52 -5.25
C SER A 105 -20.53 -0.72 -4.54
N PRO A 106 -19.24 -1.00 -4.79
CA PRO A 106 -18.13 -0.21 -4.25
C PRO A 106 -18.29 1.30 -4.51
N LEU A 107 -18.91 1.67 -5.63
CA LEU A 107 -19.21 3.07 -5.97
C LEU A 107 -20.12 3.76 -4.94
N ALA A 108 -20.93 3.01 -4.21
CA ALA A 108 -21.76 3.56 -3.12
C ALA A 108 -20.92 4.16 -1.99
N ALA A 109 -19.65 3.80 -1.86
CA ALA A 109 -18.72 4.43 -0.91
C ALA A 109 -18.52 5.92 -1.19
N LEU A 110 -18.60 6.35 -2.45
CA LEU A 110 -18.41 7.75 -2.84
C LEU A 110 -19.48 8.69 -2.28
N SER A 111 -20.67 8.14 -1.94
CA SER A 111 -21.74 8.92 -1.31
C SER A 111 -21.53 9.15 0.20
N ILE A 112 -20.55 8.48 0.81
CA ILE A 112 -20.28 8.61 2.24
C ILE A 112 -19.44 9.87 2.49
N PRO A 113 -19.93 10.82 3.30
CA PRO A 113 -19.18 12.04 3.60
C PRO A 113 -17.78 11.73 4.16
N GLY A 114 -16.75 12.36 3.60
CA GLY A 114 -15.36 12.16 4.02
C GLY A 114 -14.61 11.04 3.28
N VAL A 115 -15.31 10.10 2.60
CA VAL A 115 -14.65 9.06 1.80
C VAL A 115 -13.97 9.63 0.56
N PRO A 116 -14.61 10.45 -0.29
CA PRO A 116 -13.96 10.95 -1.51
C PRO A 116 -12.61 11.66 -1.27
N PRO A 117 -12.48 12.62 -0.34
CA PRO A 117 -11.20 13.27 -0.11
C PRO A 117 -10.13 12.32 0.44
N LEU A 118 -10.49 11.32 1.25
CA LEU A 118 -9.53 10.31 1.71
C LEU A 118 -9.11 9.36 0.58
N LEU A 119 -9.98 9.09 -0.38
CA LEU A 119 -9.61 8.34 -1.59
C LEU A 119 -8.68 9.15 -2.50
N VAL A 120 -8.87 10.46 -2.59
CA VAL A 120 -7.89 11.35 -3.28
C VAL A 120 -6.54 11.31 -2.58
N ALA A 121 -6.54 11.37 -1.24
CA ALA A 121 -5.30 11.22 -0.46
C ALA A 121 -4.63 9.86 -0.69
N CYS A 122 -5.41 8.77 -0.71
CA CYS A 122 -4.93 7.43 -1.06
C CYS A 122 -4.32 7.40 -2.46
N GLY A 123 -5.02 7.91 -3.45
CA GLY A 123 -4.57 7.97 -4.84
C GLY A 123 -3.23 8.70 -4.98
N ALA A 124 -3.13 9.90 -4.42
CA ALA A 124 -1.90 10.68 -4.44
C ALA A 124 -0.74 9.96 -3.73
N PHE A 125 -0.99 9.40 -2.54
CA PHE A 125 0.00 8.66 -1.75
C PHE A 125 0.52 7.42 -2.49
N MET A 126 -0.37 6.60 -3.03
CA MET A 126 0.00 5.37 -3.74
C MET A 126 0.65 5.65 -5.10
N THR A 127 0.21 6.68 -5.82
CA THR A 127 0.85 7.12 -7.06
C THR A 127 2.30 7.55 -6.81
N ALA A 128 2.54 8.34 -5.75
CA ALA A 128 3.88 8.74 -5.36
C ALA A 128 4.76 7.55 -4.97
N PHE A 129 4.22 6.65 -4.14
CA PHE A 129 4.96 5.48 -3.68
C PHE A 129 5.38 4.58 -4.84
N TYR A 130 4.43 4.11 -5.64
CA TYR A 130 4.73 3.18 -6.73
C TYR A 130 5.48 3.84 -7.87
N GLY A 131 5.27 5.14 -8.10
CA GLY A 131 6.03 5.91 -9.08
C GLY A 131 7.53 5.97 -8.76
N VAL A 132 7.89 6.24 -7.51
CA VAL A 132 9.30 6.26 -7.09
C VAL A 132 9.87 4.86 -6.97
N TYR A 133 9.11 3.93 -6.35
CA TYR A 133 9.56 2.56 -6.10
C TYR A 133 9.89 1.80 -7.38
N ALA A 134 9.11 1.99 -8.45
CA ALA A 134 9.30 1.31 -9.72
C ALA A 134 10.65 1.63 -10.40
N TYR A 135 11.15 2.85 -10.20
CA TYR A 135 12.39 3.32 -10.87
C TYR A 135 13.59 3.42 -9.91
N LEU A 136 13.40 3.06 -8.65
CA LEU A 136 14.48 3.07 -7.66
C LEU A 136 15.60 2.08 -8.03
N GLY A 137 15.24 0.87 -8.49
CA GLY A 137 16.20 -0.13 -8.94
C GLY A 137 17.04 0.34 -10.14
N ASP A 138 16.39 0.94 -11.12
CA ASP A 138 17.07 1.51 -12.30
C ASP A 138 18.02 2.65 -11.89
N HIS A 139 17.60 3.51 -10.98
CA HIS A 139 18.45 4.57 -10.44
C HIS A 139 19.68 4.02 -9.72
N LEU A 140 19.55 2.95 -8.93
CA LEU A 140 20.67 2.31 -8.26
C LEU A 140 21.64 1.67 -9.27
N HIS A 141 21.11 1.02 -10.29
CA HIS A 141 21.93 0.32 -11.29
C HIS A 141 22.54 1.27 -12.32
N GLU A 142 21.74 2.05 -13.00
CA GLU A 142 22.18 2.93 -14.09
C GLU A 142 22.72 4.27 -13.57
N GLY A 143 22.11 4.84 -12.53
CA GLY A 143 22.50 6.14 -11.97
C GLY A 143 23.71 6.07 -11.04
N LEU A 144 23.81 5.03 -10.20
CA LEU A 144 24.90 4.87 -9.23
C LEU A 144 25.90 3.77 -9.61
N GLY A 145 25.68 3.03 -10.70
CA GLY A 145 26.57 1.95 -11.14
C GLY A 145 26.61 0.74 -10.20
N LEU A 146 25.56 0.51 -9.41
CA LEU A 146 25.52 -0.55 -8.41
C LEU A 146 25.06 -1.88 -9.01
N PRO A 147 25.45 -3.03 -8.42
CA PRO A 147 24.93 -4.32 -8.84
C PRO A 147 23.43 -4.44 -8.57
N LEU A 148 22.74 -5.29 -9.32
CA LEU A 148 21.29 -5.51 -9.18
C LEU A 148 20.86 -5.91 -7.75
N GLY A 149 21.73 -6.64 -7.04
CA GLY A 149 21.52 -6.99 -5.64
C GLY A 149 21.37 -5.80 -4.67
N ALA A 150 21.87 -4.61 -5.05
CA ALA A 150 21.72 -3.39 -4.25
C ALA A 150 20.23 -3.01 -4.08
N ASN A 151 19.39 -3.27 -5.08
CA ASN A 151 17.95 -3.05 -5.00
C ASN A 151 17.28 -3.97 -3.94
N GLY A 152 17.75 -5.21 -3.84
CA GLY A 152 17.26 -6.14 -2.78
C GLY A 152 17.55 -5.60 -1.37
N MET A 153 18.73 -5.03 -1.14
CA MET A 153 19.10 -4.43 0.14
C MET A 153 18.24 -3.19 0.45
N VAL A 154 18.01 -2.31 -0.52
CA VAL A 154 17.14 -1.13 -0.36
C VAL A 154 15.71 -1.55 -0.03
N THR A 155 15.19 -2.57 -0.72
CA THR A 155 13.86 -3.13 -0.44
C THR A 155 13.77 -3.74 0.96
N LEU A 156 14.82 -4.47 1.39
CA LEU A 156 14.91 -5.01 2.76
C LEU A 156 14.86 -3.89 3.80
N VAL A 157 15.68 -2.86 3.61
CA VAL A 157 15.76 -1.71 4.52
C VAL A 157 14.45 -0.94 4.57
N TYR A 158 13.76 -0.77 3.42
CA TYR A 158 12.40 -0.23 3.38
C TYR A 158 11.44 -1.08 4.25
N GLY A 159 11.46 -2.40 4.05
CA GLY A 159 10.62 -3.32 4.81
C GLY A 159 10.91 -3.30 6.32
N LEU A 160 12.17 -3.18 6.71
CA LEU A 160 12.58 -3.03 8.11
C LEU A 160 12.06 -1.72 8.71
N GLY A 161 12.13 -0.60 7.97
CA GLY A 161 11.57 0.68 8.40
C GLY A 161 10.04 0.59 8.54
N PHE A 162 9.37 -0.01 7.56
CA PHE A 162 7.93 -0.23 7.57
C PHE A 162 7.50 -1.11 8.76
N GLY A 163 8.23 -2.20 9.04
CA GLY A 163 7.98 -3.08 10.18
C GLY A 163 8.28 -2.41 11.51
N ALA A 164 9.38 -1.64 11.62
CA ALA A 164 9.74 -0.93 12.85
C ALA A 164 8.69 0.09 13.28
N ALA A 165 7.96 0.66 12.32
CA ALA A 165 6.88 1.60 12.61
C ALA A 165 5.74 0.98 13.43
N THR A 166 5.53 -0.35 13.38
CA THR A 166 4.53 -1.04 14.21
C THR A 166 4.80 -0.86 15.71
N LEU A 167 6.06 -0.63 16.10
CA LEU A 167 6.43 -0.33 17.48
C LEU A 167 5.92 1.05 17.93
N LEU A 168 5.60 1.92 16.97
CA LEU A 168 5.06 3.27 17.22
C LEU A 168 3.54 3.30 17.28
N ASP A 169 2.84 2.24 16.86
CA ASP A 169 1.36 2.15 16.84
C ASP A 169 0.71 2.42 18.21
N GLY A 170 1.46 2.23 19.31
CA GLY A 170 1.02 2.59 20.65
C GLY A 170 0.99 4.10 20.93
N ILE A 171 1.84 4.86 20.25
CA ILE A 171 1.97 6.33 20.41
C ILE A 171 0.85 7.02 19.62
N GLU A 172 0.50 6.50 18.44
CA GLU A 172 -0.57 7.02 17.59
C GLU A 172 -1.93 7.04 18.29
N LYS A 173 -2.19 6.10 19.20
CA LYS A 173 -3.46 6.04 19.96
C LYS A 173 -3.70 7.27 20.83
N ARG A 174 -2.67 8.08 21.11
CA ARG A 174 -2.77 9.30 21.93
C ARG A 174 -3.30 10.50 21.16
N VAL A 175 -3.20 10.48 19.83
CA VAL A 175 -3.65 11.57 18.96
C VAL A 175 -4.69 11.02 17.97
N PRO A 176 -5.84 11.67 17.80
CA PRO A 176 -6.85 11.22 16.86
C PRO A 176 -6.29 11.11 15.44
N ALA A 177 -6.53 9.99 14.74
CA ALA A 177 -6.04 9.74 13.38
C ALA A 177 -6.41 10.86 12.39
N ARG A 178 -7.51 11.58 12.63
CA ARG A 178 -7.94 12.75 11.86
C ARG A 178 -6.93 13.90 11.89
N LEU A 179 -6.20 14.05 13.00
CA LEU A 179 -5.16 15.09 13.14
C LEU A 179 -3.82 14.57 12.66
N SER A 180 -3.50 13.31 12.96
CA SER A 180 -2.19 12.73 12.67
C SER A 180 -1.95 12.44 11.20
N LEU A 181 -3.00 12.05 10.42
CA LEU A 181 -2.85 11.64 9.04
C LEU A 181 -2.25 12.73 8.11
N PRO A 182 -2.69 14.01 8.14
CA PRO A 182 -2.06 15.04 7.33
C PRO A 182 -0.57 15.22 7.63
N TYR A 183 -0.20 15.14 8.91
CA TYR A 183 1.21 15.24 9.34
C TYR A 183 2.02 14.02 8.94
N ALA A 184 1.42 12.82 8.94
CA ALA A 184 2.08 11.62 8.41
C ALA A 184 2.43 11.79 6.92
N PHE A 185 1.53 12.34 6.11
CA PHE A 185 1.82 12.65 4.72
C PHE A 185 2.87 13.76 4.55
N LEU A 186 2.90 14.75 5.45
CA LEU A 186 3.98 15.75 5.46
C LEU A 186 5.33 15.13 5.86
N ALA A 187 5.35 14.13 6.75
CA ALA A 187 6.58 13.38 7.04
C ALA A 187 7.09 12.64 5.79
N VAL A 188 6.20 11.98 5.03
CA VAL A 188 6.57 11.35 3.75
C VAL A 188 7.04 12.40 2.73
N PHE A 189 6.40 13.57 2.66
CA PHE A 189 6.86 14.71 1.84
C PHE A 189 8.32 15.07 2.15
N VAL A 190 8.66 15.23 3.44
CA VAL A 190 10.03 15.56 3.86
C VAL A 190 11.00 14.44 3.44
N VAL A 191 10.62 13.18 3.59
CA VAL A 191 11.46 12.05 3.16
C VAL A 191 11.70 12.09 1.65
N TYR A 192 10.71 12.41 0.82
CA TYR A 192 10.92 12.56 -0.63
C TYR A 192 11.86 13.72 -0.98
N LEU A 193 11.78 14.84 -0.27
CA LEU A 193 12.74 15.94 -0.46
C LEU A 193 14.17 15.53 -0.07
N LEU A 194 14.31 14.80 1.03
CA LEU A 194 15.61 14.29 1.46
C LEU A 194 16.15 13.24 0.46
N LEU A 195 15.32 12.36 -0.07
CA LEU A 195 15.67 11.44 -1.15
C LEU A 195 16.09 12.20 -2.42
N SER A 196 15.41 13.29 -2.76
CA SER A 196 15.77 14.16 -3.88
C SER A 196 17.19 14.74 -3.72
N ALA A 197 17.57 15.12 -2.50
CA ALA A 197 18.87 15.68 -2.21
C ALA A 197 19.97 14.62 -2.01
N GLY A 198 19.61 13.46 -1.45
CA GLY A 198 20.57 12.41 -1.05
C GLY A 198 20.71 11.25 -2.04
N ASN A 199 20.07 11.28 -3.21
CA ASN A 199 20.03 10.16 -4.15
C ASN A 199 21.38 9.80 -4.81
N GLY A 200 22.37 10.67 -4.73
CA GLY A 200 23.74 10.43 -5.26
C GLY A 200 24.61 9.52 -4.38
N SER A 201 24.15 9.13 -3.20
CA SER A 201 24.91 8.27 -2.27
C SER A 201 24.10 7.06 -1.86
N TYR A 202 24.63 5.85 -2.07
CA TYR A 202 23.97 4.60 -1.69
C TYR A 202 23.66 4.52 -0.19
N GLY A 203 24.61 4.96 0.66
CA GLY A 203 24.40 4.99 2.11
C GLY A 203 23.26 5.94 2.52
N ALA A 204 23.15 7.10 1.87
CA ALA A 204 22.05 8.03 2.09
C ALA A 204 20.72 7.43 1.60
N VAL A 205 20.69 6.80 0.43
CA VAL A 205 19.50 6.12 -0.09
C VAL A 205 19.03 5.04 0.88
N LEU A 206 19.92 4.21 1.42
CA LEU A 206 19.57 3.19 2.42
C LEU A 206 18.94 3.81 3.68
N ALA A 207 19.58 4.80 4.28
CA ALA A 207 19.08 5.46 5.47
C ALA A 207 17.72 6.13 5.24
N LEU A 208 17.57 6.83 4.11
CA LEU A 208 16.34 7.53 3.74
C LEU A 208 15.22 6.55 3.36
N THR A 209 15.56 5.40 2.78
CA THR A 209 14.58 4.34 2.47
C THR A 209 14.04 3.70 3.75
N PHE A 210 14.84 3.55 4.80
CA PHE A 210 14.34 3.15 6.11
C PHE A 210 13.30 4.13 6.66
N LEU A 211 13.62 5.43 6.62
CA LEU A 211 12.69 6.48 7.05
C LEU A 211 11.43 6.53 6.16
N TRP A 212 11.59 6.26 4.86
CA TRP A 212 10.47 6.16 3.92
C TRP A 212 9.53 5.03 4.29
N GLY A 213 10.07 3.83 4.60
CA GLY A 213 9.27 2.70 5.08
C GLY A 213 8.50 3.04 6.34
N LEU A 214 9.16 3.63 7.33
CA LEU A 214 8.56 4.06 8.60
C LEU A 214 7.43 5.08 8.39
N ALA A 215 7.69 6.13 7.64
CA ALA A 215 6.69 7.18 7.37
C ALA A 215 5.52 6.66 6.55
N ASN A 216 5.77 5.77 5.58
CA ASN A 216 4.73 5.15 4.76
C ASN A 216 3.80 4.24 5.58
N HIS A 217 4.35 3.46 6.52
CA HIS A 217 3.51 2.66 7.43
C HIS A 217 2.55 3.55 8.20
N LEU A 218 3.06 4.63 8.82
CA LEU A 218 2.24 5.56 9.58
C LEU A 218 1.13 6.18 8.72
N GLY A 219 1.48 6.66 7.52
CA GLY A 219 0.51 7.21 6.57
C GLY A 219 -0.57 6.21 6.16
N LEU A 220 -0.17 4.98 5.82
CA LEU A 220 -1.09 3.93 5.39
C LEU A 220 -2.01 3.49 6.52
N ASN A 221 -1.45 3.23 7.72
CA ASN A 221 -2.21 2.78 8.88
C ASN A 221 -3.28 3.82 9.27
N LEU A 222 -2.88 5.08 9.42
CA LEU A 222 -3.80 6.17 9.76
C LEU A 222 -4.88 6.39 8.69
N LEU A 223 -4.55 6.22 7.40
CA LEU A 223 -5.51 6.31 6.30
C LEU A 223 -6.58 5.22 6.41
N ILE A 224 -6.15 3.96 6.61
CA ILE A 224 -7.06 2.81 6.77
C ILE A 224 -7.95 2.99 8.01
N VAL A 225 -7.36 3.38 9.14
CA VAL A 225 -8.11 3.65 10.39
C VAL A 225 -9.17 4.72 10.16
N ARG A 226 -8.85 5.81 9.47
CA ARG A 226 -9.83 6.87 9.17
C ARG A 226 -10.93 6.41 8.23
N LEU A 227 -10.58 5.74 7.14
CA LEU A 227 -11.56 5.23 6.17
C LEU A 227 -12.54 4.27 6.83
N THR A 228 -12.04 3.32 7.62
CA THR A 228 -12.88 2.31 8.30
C THR A 228 -13.73 2.87 9.44
N ALA A 229 -13.36 4.03 9.98
CA ALA A 229 -14.10 4.71 11.03
C ALA A 229 -15.25 5.59 10.52
N LEU A 230 -15.27 5.95 9.21
CA LEU A 230 -16.30 6.85 8.65
C LEU A 230 -17.71 6.20 8.66
N ASP A 231 -17.79 4.93 8.31
CA ASP A 231 -19.04 4.17 8.36
C ASP A 231 -18.75 2.69 8.68
N PRO A 232 -18.89 2.30 9.94
CA PRO A 232 -18.64 0.93 10.37
C PRO A 232 -19.51 -0.13 9.69
N ALA A 233 -20.73 0.24 9.29
CA ALA A 233 -21.66 -0.68 8.62
C ALA A 233 -21.25 -0.95 7.15
N ARG A 234 -20.55 0.00 6.51
CA ARG A 234 -20.12 -0.07 5.10
C ARG A 234 -18.61 -0.17 4.92
N ARG A 235 -17.89 -0.68 5.94
CA ARG A 235 -16.41 -0.82 5.87
C ARG A 235 -15.94 -1.61 4.66
N GLY A 236 -16.59 -2.72 4.33
CA GLY A 236 -16.23 -3.54 3.16
C GLY A 236 -16.34 -2.75 1.85
N THR A 237 -17.40 -1.97 1.67
CA THR A 237 -17.62 -1.12 0.49
C THR A 237 -16.55 -0.02 0.40
N ILE A 238 -16.21 0.63 1.52
CA ILE A 238 -15.16 1.66 1.59
C ILE A 238 -13.80 1.05 1.25
N MET A 239 -13.46 -0.10 1.83
CA MET A 239 -12.18 -0.76 1.58
C MET A 239 -12.07 -1.32 0.17
N GLY A 240 -13.17 -1.80 -0.42
CA GLY A 240 -13.22 -2.19 -1.83
C GLY A 240 -12.89 -1.01 -2.75
N MET A 241 -13.47 0.16 -2.51
CA MET A 241 -13.15 1.37 -3.25
C MET A 241 -11.72 1.85 -3.01
N ASN A 242 -11.23 1.78 -1.76
CA ASN A 242 -9.83 2.07 -1.44
C ASN A 242 -8.87 1.16 -2.21
N SER A 243 -9.15 -0.14 -2.31
CA SER A 243 -8.35 -1.07 -3.10
C SER A 243 -8.37 -0.73 -4.59
N ALA A 244 -9.52 -0.38 -5.15
CA ALA A 244 -9.63 0.04 -6.55
C ALA A 244 -8.77 1.29 -6.82
N VAL A 245 -8.85 2.30 -5.95
CA VAL A 245 -8.02 3.51 -6.05
C VAL A 245 -6.54 3.18 -5.91
N THR A 246 -6.16 2.30 -4.98
CA THR A 246 -4.77 1.85 -4.81
C THR A 246 -4.21 1.23 -6.09
N TYR A 247 -4.94 0.31 -6.74
CA TYR A 247 -4.46 -0.32 -7.97
C TYR A 247 -4.41 0.64 -9.16
N LEU A 248 -5.39 1.54 -9.29
CA LEU A 248 -5.37 2.59 -10.30
C LEU A 248 -4.20 3.55 -10.08
N ALA A 249 -3.93 3.92 -8.84
CA ALA A 249 -2.80 4.76 -8.47
C ALA A 249 -1.45 4.08 -8.72
N THR A 250 -1.35 2.77 -8.45
CA THR A 250 -0.17 1.96 -8.79
C THR A 250 0.11 2.01 -10.28
N PHE A 251 -0.92 1.79 -11.10
CA PHE A 251 -0.81 1.87 -12.56
C PHE A 251 -0.42 3.29 -13.02
N ALA A 252 -1.10 4.32 -12.50
CA ALA A 252 -0.81 5.71 -12.86
C ALA A 252 0.60 6.15 -12.43
N GLY A 253 1.06 5.70 -11.26
CA GLY A 253 2.41 5.98 -10.76
C GLY A 253 3.48 5.33 -11.63
N THR A 254 3.39 4.03 -11.84
CA THR A 254 4.37 3.29 -12.67
C THR A 254 4.41 3.80 -14.11
N LEU A 255 3.27 4.04 -14.72
CA LEU A 255 3.20 4.52 -16.11
C LEU A 255 3.62 5.99 -16.23
N GLY A 256 3.10 6.85 -15.35
CA GLY A 256 3.28 8.32 -15.46
C GLY A 256 4.68 8.79 -15.07
N PHE A 257 5.35 8.08 -14.16
CA PHE A 257 6.69 8.45 -13.71
C PHE A 257 7.79 8.00 -14.68
N GLY A 258 7.54 7.02 -15.57
CA GLY A 258 8.52 6.56 -16.55
C GLY A 258 9.05 7.66 -17.47
N PRO A 259 8.18 8.40 -18.19
CA PRO A 259 8.62 9.52 -19.02
C PRO A 259 9.34 10.61 -18.20
N LEU A 260 8.88 10.89 -16.98
CA LEU A 260 9.53 11.86 -16.11
C LEU A 260 10.94 11.42 -15.70
N TYR A 261 11.11 10.12 -15.38
CA TYR A 261 12.42 9.54 -15.09
C TYR A 261 13.37 9.66 -16.29
N ALA A 262 12.89 9.27 -17.47
CA ALA A 262 13.71 9.32 -18.70
C ALA A 262 14.14 10.74 -19.07
N LEU A 263 13.30 11.76 -18.82
CA LEU A 263 13.57 13.14 -19.19
C LEU A 263 14.38 13.91 -18.14
N ALA A 264 14.13 13.67 -16.86
CA ALA A 264 14.63 14.52 -15.77
C ALA A 264 15.23 13.74 -14.58
N GLY A 265 15.34 12.42 -14.69
CA GLY A 265 16.00 11.55 -13.72
C GLY A 265 15.26 11.37 -12.40
N PHE A 266 15.92 10.72 -11.46
CA PHE A 266 15.33 10.29 -10.19
C PHE A 266 14.97 11.46 -9.26
N THR A 267 15.75 12.55 -9.30
CA THR A 267 15.48 13.78 -8.53
C THR A 267 14.11 14.37 -8.89
N ALA A 268 13.76 14.39 -10.18
CA ALA A 268 12.45 14.89 -10.62
C ALA A 268 11.30 13.99 -10.16
N LEU A 269 11.52 12.65 -10.14
CA LEU A 269 10.52 11.72 -9.61
C LEU A 269 10.21 11.99 -8.14
N THR A 270 11.25 12.08 -7.32
CA THR A 270 11.10 12.31 -5.88
C THR A 270 10.49 13.69 -5.59
N ALA A 271 10.82 14.71 -6.38
CA ALA A 271 10.18 16.03 -6.29
C ALA A 271 8.68 15.99 -6.67
N ALA A 272 8.32 15.27 -7.75
CA ALA A 272 6.93 15.08 -8.13
C ALA A 272 6.15 14.29 -7.05
N ALA A 273 6.76 13.25 -6.49
CA ALA A 273 6.19 12.48 -5.38
C ALA A 273 5.98 13.36 -4.14
N ALA A 274 6.92 14.25 -3.82
CA ALA A 274 6.73 15.24 -2.77
C ALA A 274 5.52 16.14 -3.02
N GLY A 275 5.34 16.63 -4.26
CA GLY A 275 4.16 17.39 -4.64
C GLY A 275 2.85 16.64 -4.41
N LEU A 276 2.81 15.34 -4.74
CA LEU A 276 1.65 14.48 -4.47
C LEU A 276 1.38 14.30 -2.97
N MET A 277 2.41 14.33 -2.12
CA MET A 277 2.22 14.26 -0.66
C MET A 277 1.58 15.53 -0.09
N ILE A 278 1.86 16.70 -0.68
CA ILE A 278 1.13 17.93 -0.33
C ILE A 278 -0.35 17.75 -0.67
N LEU A 279 -0.67 17.26 -1.88
CA LEU A 279 -2.05 16.97 -2.28
C LEU A 279 -2.72 15.98 -1.32
N ALA A 280 -2.03 14.89 -0.96
CA ALA A 280 -2.54 13.90 0.00
C ALA A 280 -2.82 14.51 1.37
N SER A 281 -1.91 15.35 1.87
CA SER A 281 -2.07 16.06 3.15
C SER A 281 -3.28 17.01 3.11
N LEU A 282 -3.40 17.84 2.06
CA LEU A 282 -4.52 18.77 1.88
C LEU A 282 -5.86 18.02 1.77
N ALA A 283 -5.91 16.94 1.00
CA ALA A 283 -7.10 16.10 0.88
C ALA A 283 -7.49 15.46 2.23
N ALA A 284 -6.50 15.04 3.03
CA ALA A 284 -6.74 14.52 4.36
C ALA A 284 -7.26 15.59 5.36
N TRP A 285 -7.00 16.88 5.12
CA TRP A 285 -7.57 17.99 5.89
C TRP A 285 -9.01 18.34 5.49
N ALA A 286 -9.42 18.07 4.25
CA ALA A 286 -10.70 18.49 3.69
C ALA A 286 -11.94 18.05 4.53
N PRO A 287 -11.99 16.84 5.12
CA PRO A 287 -13.11 16.42 5.94
C PRO A 287 -13.34 17.24 7.22
N PHE A 288 -12.37 18.07 7.63
CA PHE A 288 -12.53 18.95 8.80
C PHE A 288 -13.51 20.11 8.56
N ARG A 289 -13.67 20.55 7.30
CA ARG A 289 -14.48 21.72 6.97
C ARG A 289 -15.97 21.42 6.81
N SER A 290 -16.35 20.15 6.69
CA SER A 290 -17.74 19.75 6.47
C SER A 290 -18.39 19.24 7.75
N GLY A 291 -18.89 20.14 8.59
CA GLY A 291 -20.05 19.85 9.45
C GLY A 291 -19.83 19.17 10.80
N ALA A 292 -18.63 18.78 11.22
CA ALA A 292 -18.40 18.14 12.53
C ALA A 292 -18.46 19.13 13.73
N LEU A 293 -18.63 20.43 13.49
CA LEU A 293 -18.75 21.44 14.54
C LEU A 293 -20.20 21.71 15.00
N LYS A 294 -21.22 21.15 14.30
CA LYS A 294 -22.63 21.40 14.65
C LYS A 294 -23.22 20.48 15.71
N ILE A 295 -22.57 19.37 16.05
CA ILE A 295 -23.18 18.34 16.95
C ILE A 295 -22.73 18.47 18.42
N LYS A 296 -21.86 19.40 18.77
CA LYS A 296 -21.36 19.55 20.16
C LYS A 296 -21.81 20.82 20.90
N LEU A 297 -22.79 21.56 20.39
CA LEU A 297 -23.36 22.73 21.06
C LEU A 297 -24.84 22.57 21.47
N GLU A 298 -25.40 21.37 21.37
CA GLU A 298 -26.78 21.10 21.79
C GLU A 298 -26.91 19.95 22.84
N HIS A 299 -25.93 19.79 23.71
CA HIS A 299 -26.18 19.05 24.97
C HIS A 299 -25.35 19.67 26.11
#